data_d7910ed649ca94e85a0401d03ed61041
#
_entry.id   d7910ed649ca94e85a0401d03ed61041
#
_cell.length_a   1.000
_cell.length_b   1.000
_cell.length_c   1.000
_cell.angle_alpha   90.00
_cell.angle_beta   90.00
_cell.angle_gamma   90.00
#
_symmetry.space_group_name_H-M   'P 1'
#
loop_
_entity.id
_entity.type
_entity.pdbx_description
1 polymer ?
#
loop_
_entity_poly.entity_id
_entity_poly.type
_entity_poly.pdbx_seq_one_letter_code
_entity_poly.pdbx_strand_id
1 'polypeptide(L)'
;ACASNADTLPSPAPSASVTPSAMPEATPAPSASAMPSTTVQPAGVNTVEDARRLSDDVSEEVEKLSELDDAEAVVAGNIALVGISYDAQYQGGLTDRLVEMVKSRVEAMDKTITAVHVTDDEAIMNKIDQLRESLNNGQITFEELQTQVLDIGSSITGGGNAMVSQPQTNTG
;
A
#
# COMPACT_ATOMS: atom_id res chain seq x y z
N ALA A 1 62.76 18.28 -26.71
CA ALA A 1 63.39 19.45 -26.21
C ALA A 1 62.58 20.00 -25.05
N CYS A 2 62.99 19.70 -23.83
CA CYS A 2 63.63 20.59 -22.88
C CYS A 2 62.70 21.65 -22.33
N ALA A 3 62.52 21.95 -21.09
CA ALA A 3 63.21 21.78 -19.82
C ALA A 3 62.27 22.37 -18.75
N SER A 4 62.15 21.75 -17.59
CA SER A 4 62.66 22.15 -16.28
C SER A 4 62.35 23.56 -15.80
N ASN A 5 61.70 23.66 -14.65
CA ASN A 5 62.18 24.24 -13.37
C ASN A 5 60.96 24.28 -12.43
N ALA A 6 60.90 23.61 -11.36
CA ALA A 6 61.62 23.63 -10.10
C ALA A 6 61.58 25.01 -9.38
N ASP A 7 61.24 24.90 -8.14
CA ASP A 7 61.58 25.76 -7.01
C ASP A 7 60.52 26.78 -6.56
N THR A 8 59.95 26.78 -5.40
CA THR A 8 60.55 27.10 -4.10
C THR A 8 59.39 27.17 -3.07
N LEU A 9 59.49 26.40 -2.02
CA LEU A 9 58.87 26.69 -0.73
C LEU A 9 59.56 27.89 -0.08
N PRO A 10 58.89 28.69 0.76
CA PRO A 10 58.93 28.33 2.16
C PRO A 10 57.66 28.69 2.96
N SER A 11 57.41 27.85 3.93
CA SER A 11 56.72 28.17 5.18
C SER A 11 57.45 29.28 5.94
N PRO A 12 56.78 30.16 6.74
CA PRO A 12 56.56 29.77 8.12
C PRO A 12 55.22 30.28 8.74
N ALA A 13 54.80 29.57 9.75
CA ALA A 13 53.87 30.06 10.76
C ALA A 13 54.53 31.16 11.61
N PRO A 14 53.73 32.04 12.25
CA PRO A 14 53.66 31.89 13.68
C PRO A 14 52.26 32.08 14.31
N SER A 15 52.07 31.27 15.32
CA SER A 15 51.37 31.52 16.57
C SER A 15 50.82 32.93 16.81
N ALA A 16 49.55 32.99 17.12
CA ALA A 16 49.02 33.85 18.17
C ALA A 16 47.83 33.21 18.85
N SER A 17 48.10 32.70 20.01
CA SER A 17 47.15 32.53 21.09
C SER A 17 46.31 33.77 21.31
N VAL A 18 45.00 33.59 21.35
CA VAL A 18 44.12 34.33 22.25
C VAL A 18 42.90 33.50 22.54
N THR A 19 42.88 32.80 23.62
CA THR A 19 41.71 32.69 24.47
C THR A 19 41.52 34.05 25.19
N PRO A 20 40.36 34.55 25.46
CA PRO A 20 39.48 33.97 26.47
C PRO A 20 37.96 34.16 26.25
N SER A 21 37.22 33.25 26.91
CA SER A 21 36.01 33.53 27.66
C SER A 21 34.98 34.50 27.09
N ALA A 22 33.92 33.93 26.68
CA ALA A 22 32.59 34.34 27.14
C ALA A 22 31.61 33.23 26.84
N MET A 23 31.25 32.47 27.83
CA MET A 23 29.92 31.91 27.90
C MET A 23 28.93 33.11 27.92
N PRO A 24 27.93 33.02 27.11
CA PRO A 24 26.61 33.29 27.61
C PRO A 24 25.78 32.02 27.44
N GLU A 25 25.38 31.57 28.58
CA GLU A 25 23.99 31.46 28.94
C GLU A 25 23.14 30.52 28.07
N ALA A 26 22.83 29.41 28.67
CA ALA A 26 21.77 28.50 28.35
C ALA A 26 20.54 29.21 27.83
N THR A 27 20.31 29.10 26.53
CA THR A 27 18.97 29.22 25.99
C THR A 27 18.25 27.91 26.28
N PRO A 28 17.10 27.99 26.99
CA PRO A 28 16.33 26.80 27.23
C PRO A 28 15.92 26.18 25.90
N ALA A 29 16.28 24.95 25.71
CA ALA A 29 15.73 24.12 24.67
C ALA A 29 14.20 24.24 24.70
N PRO A 30 13.53 24.52 23.59
CA PRO A 30 12.10 24.31 23.56
C PRO A 30 11.88 22.82 23.83
N SER A 31 11.13 22.56 24.87
CA SER A 31 10.53 21.27 25.13
C SER A 31 10.20 20.58 23.80
N ALA A 32 10.85 19.51 23.54
CA ALA A 32 10.36 18.53 22.61
C ALA A 32 9.09 17.95 23.22
N SER A 33 8.03 18.67 22.96
CA SER A 33 6.69 18.16 23.20
C SER A 33 6.38 17.18 22.11
N ALA A 34 5.88 16.07 22.57
CA ALA A 34 5.20 15.05 21.81
C ALA A 34 6.11 14.32 20.81
N MET A 35 6.74 13.31 21.30
CA MET A 35 6.78 12.08 20.54
C MET A 35 5.32 11.78 20.15
N PRO A 36 4.97 11.74 18.88
CA PRO A 36 3.80 11.00 18.50
C PRO A 36 4.06 9.58 19.01
N SER A 37 3.17 9.09 19.84
CA SER A 37 3.11 7.68 20.15
C SER A 37 3.14 6.96 18.83
N THR A 38 4.26 6.40 18.49
CA THR A 38 4.36 5.46 17.39
C THR A 38 3.65 4.22 17.90
N THR A 39 2.32 4.27 17.80
CA THR A 39 1.59 3.04 17.65
C THR A 39 2.21 2.45 16.40
N VAL A 40 2.93 1.35 16.55
CA VAL A 40 3.42 0.55 15.44
C VAL A 40 2.16 -0.03 14.81
N GLN A 41 1.51 0.81 14.01
CA GLN A 41 0.46 0.37 13.14
C GLN A 41 1.14 -0.44 12.05
N PRO A 42 0.69 -1.66 11.76
CA PRO A 42 1.25 -2.41 10.65
C PRO A 42 1.22 -1.49 9.42
N ALA A 43 2.36 -1.43 8.76
CA ALA A 43 2.53 -0.59 7.59
C ALA A 43 1.54 -1.06 6.52
N GLY A 44 0.42 -0.41 6.42
CA GLY A 44 -0.63 -0.57 5.45
C GLY A 44 -1.14 0.79 5.03
N VAL A 45 -2.02 0.82 4.10
CA VAL A 45 -2.70 2.04 3.66
C VAL A 45 -3.51 2.62 4.83
N ASN A 46 -3.22 3.84 5.22
CA ASN A 46 -3.80 4.50 6.39
C ASN A 46 -4.55 5.79 6.05
N THR A 47 -4.52 6.23 4.81
CA THR A 47 -5.19 7.43 4.34
C THR A 47 -6.03 7.14 3.11
N VAL A 48 -7.08 7.92 2.91
CA VAL A 48 -7.93 7.84 1.70
C VAL A 48 -7.12 8.10 0.44
N GLU A 49 -6.17 9.02 0.49
CA GLU A 49 -5.32 9.37 -0.65
C GLU A 49 -4.39 8.21 -1.05
N ASP A 50 -3.77 7.57 -0.07
CA ASP A 50 -2.92 6.41 -0.32
C ASP A 50 -3.75 5.20 -0.79
N ALA A 51 -4.95 5.03 -0.21
CA ALA A 51 -5.91 4.01 -0.62
C ALA A 51 -6.28 4.17 -2.09
N ARG A 52 -6.61 5.40 -2.50
CA ARG A 52 -6.96 5.71 -3.89
C ARG A 52 -5.82 5.40 -4.84
N ARG A 53 -4.62 5.93 -4.56
CA ARG A 53 -3.45 5.72 -5.41
C ARG A 53 -3.11 4.24 -5.56
N LEU A 54 -3.04 3.52 -4.45
CA LEU A 54 -2.71 2.09 -4.50
C LEU A 54 -3.80 1.26 -5.17
N SER A 55 -5.07 1.65 -5.02
CA SER A 55 -6.18 1.02 -5.72
C SER A 55 -6.07 1.18 -7.24
N ASP A 56 -5.72 2.37 -7.71
CA ASP A 56 -5.51 2.64 -9.14
C ASP A 56 -4.31 1.85 -9.67
N ASP A 57 -3.19 1.86 -8.95
CA ASP A 57 -1.98 1.12 -9.31
C ASP A 57 -2.23 -0.39 -9.37
N VAL A 58 -3.01 -0.94 -8.43
CA VAL A 58 -3.38 -2.36 -8.39
C VAL A 58 -4.29 -2.71 -9.56
N SER A 59 -5.31 -1.91 -9.86
CA SER A 59 -6.19 -2.11 -11.02
C SER A 59 -5.37 -2.19 -12.30
N GLU A 60 -4.53 -1.19 -12.55
CA GLU A 60 -3.67 -1.11 -13.75
C GLU A 60 -2.71 -2.31 -13.87
N GLU A 61 -2.15 -2.78 -12.75
CA GLU A 61 -1.24 -3.91 -12.77
C GLU A 61 -1.95 -5.24 -13.01
N VAL A 62 -3.18 -5.39 -12.49
CA VAL A 62 -3.99 -6.59 -12.69
C VAL A 62 -4.55 -6.65 -14.13
N GLU A 63 -4.96 -5.53 -14.70
CA GLU A 63 -5.41 -5.42 -16.11
C GLU A 63 -4.35 -5.88 -17.14
N LYS A 64 -3.07 -5.87 -16.77
CA LYS A 64 -2.00 -6.39 -17.63
C LYS A 64 -2.02 -7.92 -17.80
N LEU A 65 -2.88 -8.61 -17.08
CA LEU A 65 -3.10 -10.03 -17.28
C LEU A 65 -3.92 -10.26 -18.55
N SER A 66 -3.39 -11.06 -19.48
CA SER A 66 -3.98 -11.31 -20.80
C SER A 66 -5.31 -12.07 -20.78
N GLU A 67 -5.68 -12.61 -19.65
CA GLU A 67 -6.95 -13.29 -19.42
C GLU A 67 -8.09 -12.34 -19.06
N LEU A 68 -7.75 -11.08 -18.72
CA LEU A 68 -8.68 -10.09 -18.24
C LEU A 68 -8.92 -8.99 -19.28
N ASP A 69 -10.14 -8.49 -19.32
CA ASP A 69 -10.54 -7.31 -20.10
C ASP A 69 -10.50 -6.05 -19.22
N ASP A 70 -10.91 -6.20 -17.97
CA ASP A 70 -10.96 -5.11 -17.00
C ASP A 70 -10.74 -5.61 -15.57
N ALA A 71 -10.19 -4.76 -14.73
CA ALA A 71 -9.99 -5.06 -13.32
C ALA A 71 -10.17 -3.81 -12.45
N GLU A 72 -10.99 -3.95 -11.44
CA GLU A 72 -11.20 -2.90 -10.45
C GLU A 72 -10.69 -3.33 -9.08
N ALA A 73 -9.92 -2.46 -8.45
CA ALA A 73 -9.39 -2.73 -7.13
C ALA A 73 -9.70 -1.62 -6.13
N VAL A 74 -9.89 -2.00 -4.89
CA VAL A 74 -9.96 -1.09 -3.74
C VAL A 74 -9.10 -1.65 -2.63
N VAL A 75 -8.19 -0.83 -2.13
CA VAL A 75 -7.26 -1.19 -1.06
C VAL A 75 -7.53 -0.35 0.18
N ALA A 76 -7.64 -1.00 1.32
CA ALA A 76 -7.74 -0.33 2.61
C ALA A 76 -7.03 -1.12 3.71
N GLY A 77 -6.17 -0.44 4.45
CA GLY A 77 -5.33 -1.10 5.46
C GLY A 77 -4.39 -2.12 4.82
N ASN A 78 -4.57 -3.36 5.14
CA ASN A 78 -3.79 -4.49 4.62
C ASN A 78 -4.62 -5.44 3.72
N ILE A 79 -5.79 -4.98 3.26
CA ILE A 79 -6.73 -5.76 2.47
C ILE A 79 -6.91 -5.12 1.10
N ALA A 80 -6.85 -5.92 0.06
CA ALA A 80 -7.20 -5.56 -1.31
C ALA A 80 -8.43 -6.36 -1.78
N LEU A 81 -9.41 -5.66 -2.30
CA LEU A 81 -10.53 -6.23 -3.05
C LEU A 81 -10.23 -6.06 -4.54
N VAL A 82 -10.40 -7.09 -5.31
CA VAL A 82 -10.17 -7.07 -6.76
C VAL A 82 -11.36 -7.71 -7.46
N GLY A 83 -12.11 -6.90 -8.18
CA GLY A 83 -13.12 -7.35 -9.13
C GLY A 83 -12.46 -7.53 -10.49
N ILE A 84 -12.78 -8.60 -11.20
CA ILE A 84 -12.22 -8.89 -12.52
C ILE A 84 -13.30 -9.20 -13.55
N SER A 85 -13.12 -8.68 -14.76
CA SER A 85 -13.87 -9.05 -15.93
C SER A 85 -12.95 -9.77 -16.92
N TYR A 86 -13.49 -10.76 -17.61
CA TYR A 86 -12.70 -11.57 -18.53
C TYR A 86 -12.74 -11.05 -19.95
N ASP A 87 -11.63 -11.21 -20.66
CA ASP A 87 -11.62 -11.05 -22.11
C ASP A 87 -12.67 -11.99 -22.77
N ALA A 88 -13.34 -11.51 -23.80
CA ALA A 88 -14.41 -12.22 -24.51
C ALA A 88 -13.97 -13.60 -25.06
N GLN A 89 -12.69 -13.82 -25.22
CA GLN A 89 -12.12 -15.11 -25.68
C GLN A 89 -11.76 -16.06 -24.51
N TYR A 90 -11.71 -15.53 -23.30
CA TYR A 90 -11.40 -16.33 -22.12
C TYR A 90 -12.68 -16.97 -21.56
N GLN A 91 -12.71 -18.28 -21.49
CA GLN A 91 -13.84 -19.06 -21.00
C GLN A 91 -13.51 -19.88 -19.73
N GLY A 92 -12.40 -19.58 -19.10
CA GLY A 92 -11.92 -20.32 -17.94
C GLY A 92 -12.63 -19.98 -16.62
N GLY A 93 -13.27 -18.81 -16.52
CA GLY A 93 -13.83 -18.30 -15.28
C GLY A 93 -12.76 -18.06 -14.19
N LEU A 94 -13.19 -17.77 -12.98
CA LEU A 94 -12.29 -17.57 -11.85
C LEU A 94 -11.67 -18.89 -11.40
N THR A 95 -10.46 -19.14 -11.87
CA THR A 95 -9.68 -20.31 -11.47
C THR A 95 -8.74 -19.99 -10.33
N ASP A 96 -8.40 -21.00 -9.51
CA ASP A 96 -7.42 -20.86 -8.42
C ASP A 96 -6.08 -20.28 -8.94
N ARG A 97 -5.68 -20.66 -10.14
CA ARG A 97 -4.47 -20.15 -10.79
C ARG A 97 -4.55 -18.66 -11.06
N LEU A 98 -5.69 -18.17 -11.55
CA LEU A 98 -5.90 -16.74 -11.82
C LEU A 98 -5.93 -15.94 -10.53
N VAL A 99 -6.62 -16.44 -9.51
CA VAL A 99 -6.61 -15.85 -8.16
C VAL A 99 -5.20 -15.74 -7.62
N GLU A 100 -4.40 -16.80 -7.74
CA GLU A 100 -3.00 -16.81 -7.29
C GLU A 100 -2.14 -15.81 -8.07
N MET A 101 -2.35 -15.67 -9.38
CA MET A 101 -1.63 -14.69 -10.19
C MET A 101 -1.97 -13.26 -9.79
N VAL A 102 -3.25 -12.94 -9.62
CA VAL A 102 -3.70 -11.63 -9.16
C VAL A 102 -3.11 -11.32 -7.78
N LYS A 103 -3.25 -12.27 -6.86
CA LYS A 103 -2.73 -12.16 -5.50
C LYS A 103 -1.22 -11.91 -5.47
N SER A 104 -0.45 -12.69 -6.22
CA SER A 104 1.00 -12.54 -6.31
C SER A 104 1.41 -11.17 -6.87
N ARG A 105 0.67 -10.63 -7.82
CA ARG A 105 0.93 -9.28 -8.35
C ARG A 105 0.66 -8.21 -7.31
N VAL A 106 -0.48 -8.27 -6.66
CA VAL A 106 -0.86 -7.29 -5.62
C VAL A 106 0.13 -7.30 -4.45
N GLU A 107 0.50 -8.49 -3.96
CA GLU A 107 1.49 -8.66 -2.88
C GLU A 107 2.92 -8.23 -3.30
N ALA A 108 3.22 -8.29 -4.58
CA ALA A 108 4.51 -7.82 -5.10
C ALA A 108 4.57 -6.29 -5.15
N MET A 109 3.45 -5.61 -5.34
CA MET A 109 3.36 -4.15 -5.36
C MET A 109 3.48 -3.56 -3.96
N ASP A 110 2.74 -4.13 -3.02
CA ASP A 110 2.81 -3.69 -1.63
C ASP A 110 2.76 -4.89 -0.67
N LYS A 111 3.88 -5.13 -0.01
CA LYS A 111 4.04 -6.23 0.95
C LYS A 111 3.25 -6.06 2.24
N THR A 112 2.64 -4.91 2.43
CA THR A 112 1.75 -4.67 3.58
C THR A 112 0.36 -5.24 3.36
N ILE A 113 -0.01 -5.50 2.10
CA ILE A 113 -1.24 -6.20 1.76
C ILE A 113 -1.06 -7.68 2.09
N THR A 114 -1.83 -8.15 3.04
CA THR A 114 -1.79 -9.54 3.53
C THR A 114 -3.03 -10.35 3.18
N ALA A 115 -4.08 -9.67 2.75
CA ALA A 115 -5.32 -10.29 2.32
C ALA A 115 -5.75 -9.72 0.96
N VAL A 116 -5.87 -10.58 -0.03
CA VAL A 116 -6.37 -10.23 -1.36
C VAL A 116 -7.60 -11.08 -1.66
N HIS A 117 -8.71 -10.41 -1.89
CA HIS A 117 -9.96 -11.04 -2.26
C HIS A 117 -10.26 -10.76 -3.73
N VAL A 118 -10.36 -11.80 -4.54
CA VAL A 118 -10.63 -11.70 -5.97
C VAL A 118 -12.03 -12.22 -6.25
N THR A 119 -12.79 -11.52 -7.08
CA THR A 119 -14.15 -11.88 -7.45
C THR A 119 -14.44 -11.60 -8.91
N ASP A 120 -15.29 -12.41 -9.51
CA ASP A 120 -15.93 -12.19 -10.81
C ASP A 120 -17.46 -12.05 -10.67
N ASP A 121 -17.94 -11.95 -9.44
CA ASP A 121 -19.36 -11.74 -9.16
C ASP A 121 -19.77 -10.29 -9.45
N GLU A 122 -20.65 -10.11 -10.44
CA GLU A 122 -21.11 -8.80 -10.89
C GLU A 122 -21.77 -7.96 -9.76
N ALA A 123 -22.47 -8.61 -8.83
CA ALA A 123 -23.10 -7.89 -7.71
C ALA A 123 -22.04 -7.36 -6.71
N ILE A 124 -20.94 -8.08 -6.54
CA ILE A 124 -19.83 -7.65 -5.70
C ILE A 124 -18.98 -6.62 -6.43
N MET A 125 -18.74 -6.80 -7.73
CA MET A 125 -18.03 -5.83 -8.57
C MET A 125 -18.72 -4.46 -8.53
N ASN A 126 -20.04 -4.42 -8.66
CA ASN A 126 -20.82 -3.18 -8.52
C ASN A 126 -20.63 -2.49 -7.15
N LYS A 127 -20.40 -3.24 -6.09
CA LYS A 127 -20.09 -2.66 -4.77
C LYS A 127 -18.66 -2.12 -4.71
N ILE A 128 -17.72 -2.81 -5.33
CA ILE A 128 -16.32 -2.37 -5.45
C ILE A 128 -16.26 -1.07 -6.24
N ASP A 129 -16.97 -0.99 -7.36
CA ASP A 129 -17.08 0.20 -8.21
C ASP A 129 -17.69 1.39 -7.45
N GLN A 130 -18.82 1.22 -6.77
CA GLN A 130 -19.41 2.26 -5.93
C GLN A 130 -18.45 2.73 -4.82
N LEU A 131 -17.72 1.81 -4.23
CA LEU A 131 -16.74 2.12 -3.20
C LEU A 131 -15.57 2.91 -3.77
N ARG A 132 -15.10 2.53 -4.95
CA ARG A 132 -14.05 3.23 -5.70
C ARG A 132 -14.50 4.63 -6.12
N GLU A 133 -15.73 4.77 -6.59
CA GLU A 133 -16.32 6.06 -6.91
C GLU A 133 -16.37 6.99 -5.68
N SER A 134 -16.81 6.48 -4.55
CA SER A 134 -16.85 7.22 -3.28
C SER A 134 -15.45 7.62 -2.81
N LEU A 135 -14.47 6.74 -3.02
CA LEU A 135 -13.07 6.96 -2.74
C LEU A 135 -12.49 8.09 -3.63
N ASN A 136 -12.76 8.05 -4.92
CA ASN A 136 -12.29 9.03 -5.91
C ASN A 136 -12.92 10.41 -5.69
N ASN A 137 -14.18 10.44 -5.30
CA ASN A 137 -14.92 11.67 -5.01
C ASN A 137 -14.61 12.25 -3.62
N GLY A 138 -13.83 11.55 -2.80
CA GLY A 138 -13.52 11.97 -1.44
C GLY A 138 -14.74 11.99 -0.51
N GLN A 139 -15.76 11.20 -0.82
CA GLN A 139 -17.03 11.15 -0.07
C GLN A 139 -17.03 10.07 1.02
N ILE A 140 -15.93 9.37 1.19
CA ILE A 140 -15.79 8.31 2.18
C ILE A 140 -14.62 8.61 3.12
N THR A 141 -14.81 8.31 4.40
CA THR A 141 -13.72 8.36 5.38
C THR A 141 -12.91 7.07 5.31
N PHE A 142 -11.67 7.12 5.79
CA PHE A 142 -10.83 5.92 5.80
C PHE A 142 -11.40 4.78 6.66
N GLU A 143 -12.05 5.11 7.77
CA GLU A 143 -12.72 4.15 8.64
C GLU A 143 -13.91 3.47 7.96
N GLU A 144 -14.72 4.23 7.23
CA GLU A 144 -15.84 3.69 6.44
C GLU A 144 -15.33 2.83 5.30
N LEU A 145 -14.30 3.27 4.59
CA LEU A 145 -13.64 2.51 3.54
C LEU A 145 -13.18 1.15 4.08
N GLN A 146 -12.47 1.14 5.18
CA GLN A 146 -11.98 -0.09 5.81
C GLN A 146 -13.10 -1.02 6.24
N THR A 147 -14.18 -0.48 6.80
CA THR A 147 -15.35 -1.25 7.20
C THR A 147 -16.03 -1.89 6.00
N GLN A 148 -16.22 -1.15 4.92
CA GLN A 148 -16.86 -1.66 3.70
C GLN A 148 -15.99 -2.69 2.99
N VAL A 149 -14.67 -2.48 2.95
CA VAL A 149 -13.71 -3.44 2.40
C VAL A 149 -13.76 -4.76 3.16
N LEU A 150 -13.84 -4.72 4.50
CA LEU A 150 -13.99 -5.91 5.32
C LEU A 150 -15.32 -6.64 5.07
N ASP A 151 -16.41 -5.91 4.95
CA ASP A 151 -17.75 -6.48 4.69
C ASP A 151 -17.81 -7.15 3.32
N ILE A 152 -17.32 -6.47 2.29
CA ILE A 152 -17.26 -7.02 0.92
C ILE A 152 -16.30 -8.21 0.86
N GLY A 153 -15.12 -8.11 1.46
CA GLY A 153 -14.13 -9.19 1.52
C GLY A 153 -14.70 -10.46 2.18
N SER A 154 -15.48 -10.30 3.25
CA SER A 154 -16.18 -11.40 3.90
C SER A 154 -17.23 -12.04 2.99
N SER A 155 -17.88 -11.24 2.16
CA SER A 155 -18.86 -11.73 1.18
C SER A 155 -18.20 -12.54 0.07
N ILE A 156 -17.01 -12.15 -0.38
CA ILE A 156 -16.21 -12.88 -1.38
C ILE A 156 -15.75 -14.22 -0.82
N THR A 157 -15.24 -14.23 0.39
CA THR A 157 -14.76 -15.45 1.05
C THR A 157 -15.90 -16.44 1.32
N GLY A 158 -17.10 -15.96 1.55
CA GLY A 158 -18.30 -16.79 1.72
C GLY A 158 -18.83 -17.39 0.41
N GLY A 159 -18.48 -16.82 -0.75
CA GLY A 159 -18.91 -17.28 -2.07
C GLY A 159 -17.92 -18.18 -2.81
N GLY A 160 -16.64 -18.13 -2.45
CA GLY A 160 -15.54 -18.86 -3.09
C GLY A 160 -14.88 -19.85 -2.16
N ASN A 161 -15.44 -21.07 -2.16
CA ASN A 161 -14.79 -22.30 -1.66
C ASN A 161 -14.24 -22.27 -0.22
N ALA A 162 -14.95 -21.68 0.72
CA ALA A 162 -14.84 -22.11 2.08
C ALA A 162 -15.71 -23.36 2.25
N MET A 163 -15.08 -24.52 2.28
CA MET A 163 -15.68 -25.70 2.91
C MET A 163 -15.91 -25.37 4.39
N VAL A 164 -16.95 -24.64 4.67
CA VAL A 164 -17.54 -24.63 5.99
C VAL A 164 -18.34 -25.92 6.04
N SER A 165 -17.76 -26.93 6.69
CA SER A 165 -18.51 -28.05 7.22
C SER A 165 -19.66 -27.48 8.03
N GLN A 166 -20.85 -27.42 7.44
CA GLN A 166 -22.05 -27.26 8.21
C GLN A 166 -22.15 -28.43 9.18
N PRO A 167 -22.34 -28.19 10.46
CA PRO A 167 -22.78 -29.25 11.34
C PRO A 167 -24.18 -29.65 10.86
N GLN A 168 -24.27 -30.81 10.28
CA GLN A 168 -25.55 -31.45 10.00
C GLN A 168 -26.21 -31.71 11.36
N THR A 169 -27.17 -30.88 11.72
CA THR A 169 -28.15 -31.23 12.72
C THR A 169 -29.06 -32.27 12.10
N ASN A 170 -28.68 -33.50 12.26
CA ASN A 170 -29.56 -34.64 12.01
C ASN A 170 -30.56 -34.65 13.15
N THR A 171 -31.78 -34.14 12.87
CA THR A 171 -32.93 -34.33 13.72
C THR A 171 -33.67 -35.57 13.19
N GLY A 172 -33.44 -36.70 13.87
CA GLY A 172 -34.30 -37.89 13.75
C GLY A 172 -35.58 -37.74 14.51
#